data_39220695341374a71d396f2bd4959e03
#
_entry.id   39220695341374a71d396f2bd4959e03
#
_cell.length_a   1.000
_cell.length_b   1.000
_cell.length_c   1.000
_cell.angle_alpha   90.00
_cell.angle_beta   90.00
_cell.angle_gamma   90.00
#
_symmetry.space_group_name_H-M   'P 1'
#
loop_
_entity.id
_entity.type
_entity.pdbx_description
1 polymer ?
#
loop_
_entity_poly.entity_id
_entity_poly.type
_entity_poly.pdbx_seq_one_letter_code
_entity_poly.pdbx_strand_id
1 'polypeptide(L)'
;GLWLLNRLHNEGYQAILFETEVLGGGQTIASQGIIHGGLKYALSGSLSGTASTIAGMPTRWRACLKGEGDVDISRCALLCDHYLMWSDANFRSRLKTFLGSKSLRGRIATVATDEYPDFFRQHNIKGSLYRLPDFVIDAPSLLSVLSEPHQDRLFKISPSLIAFEQDSQANVTGVQLNSTRGTI
;
A
#
# COMPACT_ATOMS: atom_id res chain seq x y z
N GLY A 1 -8.19 6.46 -4.87
CA GLY A 1 -9.30 6.41 -5.83
C GLY A 1 -9.48 5.03 -6.43
N LEU A 2 -8.52 4.53 -7.24
CA LEU A 2 -8.66 3.28 -8.01
C LEU A 2 -8.98 2.04 -7.15
N TRP A 3 -8.33 1.88 -5.99
CA TRP A 3 -8.65 0.76 -5.10
C TRP A 3 -10.10 0.79 -4.64
N LEU A 4 -10.57 1.97 -4.25
CA LEU A 4 -11.97 2.14 -3.81
C LEU A 4 -12.95 1.90 -4.97
N LEU A 5 -12.63 2.37 -6.18
CA LEU A 5 -13.45 2.13 -7.38
C LEU A 5 -13.62 0.62 -7.64
N ASN A 6 -12.50 -0.15 -7.60
CA ASN A 6 -12.54 -1.61 -7.75
C ASN A 6 -13.38 -2.26 -6.65
N ARG A 7 -13.18 -1.84 -5.40
CA ARG A 7 -13.93 -2.38 -4.26
C ARG A 7 -15.43 -2.12 -4.38
N LEU A 8 -15.82 -0.88 -4.67
CA LEU A 8 -17.24 -0.52 -4.84
C LEU A 8 -17.88 -1.26 -6.01
N HIS A 9 -17.16 -1.39 -7.13
CA HIS A 9 -17.64 -2.15 -8.27
C HIS A 9 -17.89 -3.63 -7.93
N ASN A 10 -16.94 -4.26 -7.20
CA ASN A 10 -17.09 -5.65 -6.75
C ASN A 10 -18.29 -5.84 -5.82
N GLU A 11 -18.69 -4.80 -5.09
CA GLU A 11 -19.89 -4.79 -4.24
C GLU A 11 -21.18 -4.39 -4.99
N GLY A 12 -21.12 -4.18 -6.31
CA GLY A 12 -22.28 -3.87 -7.17
C GLY A 12 -22.63 -2.38 -7.26
N TYR A 13 -21.83 -1.49 -6.72
CA TYR A 13 -22.07 -0.04 -6.82
C TYR A 13 -21.72 0.50 -8.21
N GLN A 14 -22.56 1.44 -8.69
CA GLN A 14 -22.27 2.22 -9.90
C GLN A 14 -21.38 3.41 -9.55
N ALA A 15 -20.08 3.16 -9.41
CA ALA A 15 -19.10 4.16 -9.04
C ALA A 15 -18.33 4.65 -10.28
N ILE A 16 -17.97 5.93 -10.28
CA ILE A 16 -17.05 6.56 -11.24
C ILE A 16 -15.94 7.25 -10.49
N LEU A 17 -14.83 7.49 -11.16
CA LEU A 17 -13.66 8.17 -10.59
C LEU A 17 -13.30 9.39 -11.44
N PHE A 18 -13.20 10.53 -10.77
CA PHE A 18 -12.68 11.74 -11.35
C PHE A 18 -11.20 11.92 -10.98
N GLU A 19 -10.37 12.19 -11.98
CA GLU A 19 -8.98 12.55 -11.83
C GLU A 19 -8.73 13.94 -12.41
N THR A 20 -8.01 14.76 -11.70
CA THR A 20 -7.76 16.15 -12.13
C THR A 20 -6.51 16.30 -12.96
N GLU A 21 -5.55 15.40 -12.82
CA GLU A 21 -4.27 15.46 -13.52
C GLU A 21 -3.98 14.16 -14.29
N VAL A 22 -3.24 13.27 -13.68
CA VAL A 22 -2.83 11.98 -14.24
C VAL A 22 -3.04 10.90 -13.19
N LEU A 23 -3.62 9.77 -13.60
CA LEU A 23 -3.77 8.62 -12.71
C LEU A 23 -2.44 8.23 -12.07
N GLY A 24 -2.44 8.17 -10.76
CA GLY A 24 -1.26 7.83 -9.98
C GLY A 24 -0.23 8.93 -9.86
N GLY A 25 -0.52 10.15 -10.32
CA GLY A 25 0.35 11.31 -10.17
C GLY A 25 0.74 11.59 -8.72
N GLY A 26 1.73 12.41 -8.51
CA GLY A 26 2.21 12.79 -7.19
C GLY A 26 2.80 11.62 -6.41
N GLN A 27 2.28 11.33 -5.23
CA GLN A 27 2.86 10.37 -4.29
C GLN A 27 2.78 8.90 -4.74
N THR A 28 1.78 8.51 -5.54
CA THR A 28 1.60 7.11 -5.92
C THR A 28 2.73 6.62 -6.80
N ILE A 29 2.99 7.31 -7.92
CA ILE A 29 4.04 6.91 -8.86
C ILE A 29 5.44 7.17 -8.30
N ALA A 30 5.57 8.16 -7.40
CA ALA A 30 6.83 8.49 -6.72
C ALA A 30 7.11 7.58 -5.52
N SER A 31 6.19 6.69 -5.16
CA SER A 31 6.38 5.77 -4.05
C SER A 31 7.38 4.67 -4.40
N GLN A 32 8.01 4.12 -3.38
CA GLN A 32 8.90 2.97 -3.53
C GLN A 32 8.15 1.63 -3.69
N GLY A 33 6.82 1.63 -3.64
CA GLY A 33 6.00 0.43 -3.73
C GLY A 33 6.12 -0.52 -2.54
N ILE A 34 6.67 -0.08 -1.40
CA ILE A 34 6.90 -0.92 -0.23
C ILE A 34 5.59 -1.12 0.54
N ILE A 35 5.14 -2.37 0.63
CA ILE A 35 4.03 -2.77 1.49
C ILE A 35 4.60 -3.25 2.81
N HIS A 36 4.41 -2.48 3.87
CA HIS A 36 5.06 -2.72 5.16
C HIS A 36 4.07 -3.01 6.29
N GLY A 37 4.50 -3.87 7.23
CA GLY A 37 3.76 -4.21 8.46
C GLY A 37 3.98 -3.27 9.63
N GLY A 38 4.58 -2.10 9.39
CA GLY A 38 4.70 -1.06 10.41
C GLY A 38 5.71 -1.34 11.52
N LEU A 39 6.72 -2.18 11.31
CA LEU A 39 7.75 -2.50 12.29
C LEU A 39 8.37 -1.25 12.92
N LYS A 40 8.61 -0.20 12.13
CA LYS A 40 9.15 1.08 12.61
C LYS A 40 8.28 1.69 13.73
N TYR A 41 6.97 1.63 13.60
CA TYR A 41 6.04 2.17 14.61
C TYR A 41 6.01 1.30 15.86
N ALA A 42 6.10 -0.02 15.69
CA ALA A 42 6.23 -0.94 16.83
C ALA A 42 7.52 -0.67 17.62
N LEU A 43 8.64 -0.45 16.94
CA LEU A 43 9.95 -0.14 17.56
C LEU A 43 9.96 1.21 18.28
N SER A 44 9.17 2.20 17.84
CA SER A 44 9.04 3.50 18.52
C SER A 44 8.09 3.50 19.70
N GLY A 45 7.46 2.35 20.03
CA GLY A 45 6.52 2.24 21.16
C GLY A 45 5.12 2.79 20.87
N SER A 46 4.83 3.19 19.64
CA SER A 46 3.52 3.70 19.21
C SER A 46 2.57 2.52 18.92
N LEU A 47 2.05 1.89 19.99
CA LEU A 47 1.07 0.80 19.91
C LEU A 47 -0.38 1.36 19.90
N SER A 48 -0.67 2.29 19.00
CA SER A 48 -2.04 2.77 18.78
C SER A 48 -2.85 1.76 17.97
N GLY A 49 -4.20 1.88 17.97
CA GLY A 49 -5.08 1.04 17.13
C GLY A 49 -4.68 1.07 15.65
N THR A 50 -4.14 2.19 15.17
CA THR A 50 -3.58 2.36 13.82
C THR A 50 -2.41 1.40 13.55
N ALA A 51 -1.55 1.14 14.53
CA ALA A 51 -0.41 0.23 14.39
C ALA A 51 -0.85 -1.22 14.16
N SER A 52 -1.96 -1.66 14.76
CA SER A 52 -2.50 -3.01 14.55
C SER A 52 -3.07 -3.18 13.13
N THR A 53 -3.71 -2.16 12.60
CA THR A 53 -4.22 -2.14 11.21
C THR A 53 -3.07 -2.22 10.21
N ILE A 54 -2.04 -1.39 10.38
CA ILE A 54 -0.83 -1.41 9.53
C ILE A 54 -0.13 -2.76 9.59
N ALA A 55 -0.10 -3.38 10.76
CA ALA A 55 0.52 -4.69 10.96
C ALA A 55 -0.09 -5.82 10.10
N GLY A 56 -1.36 -5.70 9.75
CA GLY A 56 -2.08 -6.64 8.87
C GLY A 56 -1.90 -6.39 7.36
N MET A 57 -1.33 -5.24 6.97
CA MET A 57 -1.26 -4.84 5.55
C MET A 57 -0.52 -5.84 4.66
N PRO A 58 0.67 -6.38 5.01
CA PRO A 58 1.33 -7.35 4.15
C PRO A 58 0.47 -8.59 3.87
N THR A 59 -0.23 -9.09 4.86
CA THR A 59 -1.12 -10.25 4.71
C THR A 59 -2.31 -9.94 3.80
N ARG A 60 -2.95 -8.79 3.99
CA ARG A 60 -4.07 -8.34 3.16
C ARG A 60 -3.66 -8.16 1.70
N TRP A 61 -2.55 -7.49 1.45
CA TRP A 61 -2.05 -7.26 0.11
C TRP A 61 -1.61 -8.57 -0.58
N ARG A 62 -1.04 -9.51 0.17
CA ARG A 62 -0.71 -10.84 -0.37
C ARG A 62 -1.94 -11.64 -0.77
N ALA A 63 -3.04 -11.52 -0.05
CA ALA A 63 -4.32 -12.10 -0.47
C ALA A 63 -4.81 -11.47 -1.78
N CYS A 64 -4.73 -10.14 -1.91
CA CYS A 64 -5.08 -9.45 -3.15
C CYS A 64 -4.17 -9.85 -4.33
N LEU A 65 -2.86 -10.05 -4.10
CA LEU A 65 -1.92 -10.57 -5.11
C LEU A 65 -2.20 -12.01 -5.54
N LYS A 66 -2.96 -12.77 -4.75
CA LYS A 66 -3.44 -14.12 -5.11
C LYS A 66 -4.83 -14.10 -5.76
N GLY A 67 -5.49 -12.95 -5.86
CA GLY A 67 -6.89 -12.85 -6.28
C GLY A 67 -7.89 -13.27 -5.20
N GLU A 68 -7.46 -13.45 -3.94
CA GLU A 68 -8.28 -13.90 -2.80
C GLU A 68 -8.70 -12.75 -1.88
N GLY A 69 -8.25 -11.52 -2.17
CA GLY A 69 -8.51 -10.34 -1.36
C GLY A 69 -9.73 -9.54 -1.80
N ASP A 70 -9.88 -8.37 -1.19
CA ASP A 70 -10.97 -7.43 -1.47
C ASP A 70 -10.85 -6.74 -2.85
N VAL A 71 -9.67 -6.74 -3.44
CA VAL A 71 -9.41 -6.31 -4.81
C VAL A 71 -8.44 -7.30 -5.45
N ASP A 72 -8.73 -7.75 -6.66
CA ASP A 72 -7.84 -8.63 -7.41
C ASP A 72 -6.72 -7.81 -8.07
N ILE A 73 -5.50 -8.01 -7.60
CA ILE A 73 -4.28 -7.45 -8.17
C ILE A 73 -3.28 -8.56 -8.54
N SER A 74 -3.77 -9.75 -8.87
CA SER A 74 -2.92 -10.92 -9.17
C SER A 74 -1.98 -10.71 -10.36
N ARG A 75 -2.30 -9.78 -11.26
CA ARG A 75 -1.46 -9.39 -12.40
C ARG A 75 -0.44 -8.29 -12.07
N CYS A 76 -0.46 -7.75 -10.84
CA CYS A 76 0.51 -6.74 -10.42
C CYS A 76 1.90 -7.35 -10.28
N ALA A 77 2.91 -6.69 -10.84
CA ALA A 77 4.28 -7.14 -10.74
C ALA A 77 4.82 -6.99 -9.30
N LEU A 78 5.42 -8.07 -8.80
CA LEU A 78 6.12 -8.11 -7.52
C LEU A 78 7.61 -7.91 -7.79
N LEU A 79 8.18 -6.83 -7.28
CA LEU A 79 9.60 -6.51 -7.46
C LEU A 79 10.49 -7.24 -6.45
N CYS A 80 10.01 -7.41 -5.22
CA CYS A 80 10.70 -8.17 -4.19
C CYS A 80 9.67 -8.77 -3.22
N ASP A 81 9.80 -10.04 -2.87
CA ASP A 81 8.84 -10.77 -2.04
C ASP A 81 9.11 -10.66 -0.53
N HIS A 82 10.23 -10.06 -0.15
CA HIS A 82 10.61 -9.84 1.25
C HIS A 82 11.46 -8.58 1.39
N TYR A 83 11.57 -8.08 2.60
CA TYR A 83 12.43 -6.96 2.94
C TYR A 83 13.52 -7.40 3.89
N LEU A 84 14.75 -6.97 3.65
CA LEU A 84 15.88 -7.23 4.54
C LEU A 84 16.18 -5.99 5.38
N MET A 85 16.20 -6.18 6.68
CA MET A 85 16.62 -5.16 7.62
C MET A 85 17.99 -5.51 8.18
N TRP A 86 18.95 -4.61 8.00
CA TRP A 86 20.27 -4.74 8.62
C TRP A 86 20.26 -4.08 10.02
N SER A 87 21.01 -4.67 10.95
CA SER A 87 21.15 -4.19 12.31
C SER A 87 22.57 -4.36 12.80
N ASP A 88 23.13 -3.30 13.34
CA ASP A 88 24.41 -3.37 14.08
C ASP A 88 24.25 -4.02 15.46
N ALA A 89 25.35 -4.17 16.19
CA ALA A 89 25.37 -4.80 17.51
C ALA A 89 24.52 -4.05 18.56
N ASN A 90 24.41 -2.72 18.46
CA ASN A 90 23.71 -1.89 19.44
C ASN A 90 22.19 -2.00 19.30
N PHE A 91 21.71 -2.10 18.08
CA PHE A 91 20.29 -2.29 17.79
C PHE A 91 19.84 -3.73 18.10
N ARG A 92 20.78 -4.68 18.07
CA ARG A 92 20.52 -6.10 18.32
C ARG A 92 19.91 -6.38 19.71
N SER A 93 20.33 -5.68 20.75
CA SER A 93 19.81 -5.80 22.11
C SER A 93 18.36 -5.27 22.20
N ARG A 94 18.08 -4.15 21.58
CA ARG A 94 16.72 -3.58 21.49
C ARG A 94 15.78 -4.49 20.70
N LEU A 95 16.26 -5.02 19.58
CA LEU A 95 15.45 -5.91 18.74
C LEU A 95 15.15 -7.23 19.45
N LYS A 96 16.07 -7.82 20.23
CA LYS A 96 15.82 -9.03 21.04
C LYS A 96 14.67 -8.85 22.04
N THR A 97 14.61 -7.70 22.70
CA THR A 97 13.51 -7.36 23.60
C THR A 97 12.19 -7.26 22.86
N PHE A 98 12.21 -6.74 21.64
CA PHE A 98 11.03 -6.62 20.78
C PHE A 98 10.57 -7.96 20.17
N LEU A 99 11.50 -8.80 19.73
CA LEU A 99 11.22 -10.13 19.18
C LEU A 99 10.54 -11.06 20.21
N GLY A 100 10.74 -10.79 21.51
CA GLY A 100 10.01 -11.44 22.60
C GLY A 100 8.54 -11.03 22.71
N SER A 101 8.14 -9.90 22.11
CA SER A 101 6.76 -9.43 22.20
C SER A 101 5.81 -10.29 21.34
N LYS A 102 4.59 -10.55 21.85
CA LYS A 102 3.55 -11.30 21.11
C LYS A 102 3.20 -10.67 19.75
N SER A 103 3.37 -9.36 19.63
CA SER A 103 3.01 -8.58 18.45
C SER A 103 3.93 -8.83 17.23
N LEU A 104 5.16 -9.26 17.46
CA LEU A 104 6.16 -9.45 16.41
C LEU A 104 6.62 -10.91 16.25
N ARG A 105 6.14 -11.79 17.14
CA ARG A 105 6.49 -13.21 17.10
C ARG A 105 6.03 -13.83 15.78
N GLY A 106 6.98 -14.39 15.01
CA GLY A 106 6.73 -14.98 13.70
C GLY A 106 6.73 -14.02 12.49
N ARG A 107 6.94 -12.72 12.72
CA ARG A 107 7.00 -11.72 11.63
C ARG A 107 8.40 -11.37 11.19
N ILE A 108 9.41 -11.66 11.99
CA ILE A 108 10.81 -11.33 11.73
C ILE A 108 11.61 -12.61 11.87
N ALA A 109 12.31 -12.99 10.83
CA ALA A 109 13.23 -14.12 10.83
C ALA A 109 14.66 -13.62 10.74
N THR A 110 15.58 -14.18 11.55
CA THR A 110 17.02 -13.97 11.36
C THR A 110 17.46 -14.68 10.10
N VAL A 111 18.19 -14.01 9.24
CA VAL A 111 18.82 -14.61 8.07
C VAL A 111 20.11 -15.30 8.50
N ALA A 112 20.35 -16.51 8.06
CA ALA A 112 21.61 -17.19 8.31
C ALA A 112 22.75 -16.53 7.50
N THR A 113 23.96 -16.54 8.02
CA THR A 113 25.08 -15.80 7.40
C THR A 113 25.48 -16.33 6.02
N ASP A 114 25.24 -17.57 5.76
CA ASP A 114 25.43 -18.22 4.44
C ASP A 114 24.35 -17.81 3.42
N GLU A 115 23.19 -17.33 3.91
CA GLU A 115 22.10 -16.80 3.08
C GLU A 115 22.20 -15.28 2.88
N TYR A 116 23.24 -14.62 3.37
CA TYR A 116 23.40 -13.18 3.17
C TYR A 116 23.58 -12.84 1.69
N PRO A 117 22.97 -11.77 1.18
CA PRO A 117 23.25 -11.27 -0.16
C PRO A 117 24.75 -11.03 -0.38
N ASP A 118 25.21 -11.22 -1.61
CA ASP A 118 26.63 -11.12 -1.97
C ASP A 118 27.28 -9.82 -1.51
N PHE A 119 26.55 -8.71 -1.59
CA PHE A 119 27.01 -7.42 -1.11
C PHE A 119 27.48 -7.46 0.34
N PHE A 120 26.73 -8.11 1.24
CA PHE A 120 27.09 -8.22 2.66
C PHE A 120 28.27 -9.16 2.88
N ARG A 121 28.37 -10.25 2.11
CA ARG A 121 29.45 -11.23 2.21
C ARG A 121 30.76 -10.68 1.69
N GLN A 122 30.76 -10.03 0.54
CA GLN A 122 31.96 -9.49 -0.12
C GLN A 122 32.57 -8.34 0.63
N HIS A 123 31.76 -7.50 1.28
CA HIS A 123 32.25 -6.32 2.02
C HIS A 123 32.44 -6.57 3.51
N ASN A 124 32.30 -7.81 3.99
CA ASN A 124 32.46 -8.17 5.41
C ASN A 124 31.70 -7.22 6.36
N ILE A 125 30.46 -6.89 6.00
CA ILE A 125 29.62 -5.95 6.76
C ILE A 125 29.23 -6.60 8.08
N LYS A 126 29.70 -6.03 9.18
CA LYS A 126 29.40 -6.51 10.54
C LYS A 126 27.94 -6.19 10.89
N GLY A 127 27.23 -7.16 11.44
CA GLY A 127 25.86 -6.99 11.87
C GLY A 127 25.03 -8.24 11.65
N SER A 128 23.72 -8.08 11.74
CA SER A 128 22.77 -9.17 11.49
C SER A 128 21.70 -8.72 10.53
N LEU A 129 21.30 -9.62 9.62
CA LEU A 129 20.18 -9.42 8.71
C LEU A 129 18.93 -10.12 9.25
N TYR A 130 17.83 -9.45 9.09
CA TYR A 130 16.50 -9.95 9.44
C TYR A 130 15.59 -9.86 8.22
N ARG A 131 14.84 -10.93 7.95
CA ARG A 131 13.82 -10.97 6.91
C ARG A 131 12.49 -10.52 7.50
N LEU A 132 11.87 -9.55 6.85
CA LEU A 132 10.56 -9.01 7.19
C LEU A 132 9.51 -9.51 6.19
N PRO A 133 8.23 -9.62 6.59
CA PRO A 133 7.14 -9.99 5.69
C PRO A 133 6.77 -8.89 4.70
N ASP A 134 7.38 -7.72 4.85
CA ASP A 134 7.26 -6.57 3.96
C ASP A 134 7.76 -6.96 2.56
N PHE A 135 7.19 -6.36 1.52
CA PHE A 135 7.54 -6.67 0.14
C PHE A 135 7.37 -5.43 -0.75
N VAL A 136 7.83 -5.51 -1.98
CA VAL A 136 7.82 -4.37 -2.91
C VAL A 136 7.06 -4.75 -4.18
N ILE A 137 6.09 -3.91 -4.53
CA ILE A 137 5.31 -4.02 -5.77
C ILE A 137 5.74 -2.93 -6.76
N ASP A 138 5.51 -3.17 -8.03
CA ASP A 138 5.68 -2.18 -9.07
C ASP A 138 4.45 -1.24 -9.10
N ALA A 139 4.63 0.02 -8.71
CA ALA A 139 3.54 0.99 -8.64
C ALA A 139 2.89 1.28 -10.01
N PRO A 140 3.63 1.42 -11.12
CA PRO A 140 3.05 1.49 -12.46
C PRO A 140 2.19 0.29 -12.82
N SER A 141 2.67 -0.92 -12.55
CA SER A 141 1.92 -2.15 -12.78
C SER A 141 0.63 -2.19 -11.97
N LEU A 142 0.68 -1.79 -10.68
CA LEU A 142 -0.51 -1.68 -9.84
C LEU A 142 -1.55 -0.74 -10.44
N LEU A 143 -1.11 0.44 -10.91
CA LEU A 143 -2.01 1.41 -11.53
C LEU A 143 -2.67 0.86 -12.79
N SER A 144 -1.92 0.16 -13.65
CA SER A 144 -2.45 -0.50 -14.83
C SER A 144 -3.52 -1.54 -14.46
N VAL A 145 -3.20 -2.43 -13.54
CA VAL A 145 -4.12 -3.51 -13.11
C VAL A 145 -5.41 -2.95 -12.52
N LEU A 146 -5.31 -1.90 -11.70
CA LEU A 146 -6.48 -1.29 -11.07
C LEU A 146 -7.32 -0.42 -12.03
N SER A 147 -6.74 0.15 -13.08
CA SER A 147 -7.44 1.05 -13.99
C SER A 147 -8.02 0.33 -15.21
N GLU A 148 -7.36 -0.73 -15.68
CA GLU A 148 -7.74 -1.42 -16.91
C GLU A 148 -9.21 -1.91 -16.94
N PRO A 149 -9.78 -2.48 -15.86
CA PRO A 149 -11.18 -2.94 -15.86
C PRO A 149 -12.22 -1.81 -15.88
N HIS A 150 -11.81 -0.56 -15.67
CA HIS A 150 -12.70 0.57 -15.39
C HIS A 150 -12.46 1.77 -16.31
N GLN A 151 -11.93 1.56 -17.51
CA GLN A 151 -11.62 2.66 -18.45
C GLN A 151 -12.83 3.52 -18.80
N ASP A 152 -14.01 2.93 -18.84
CA ASP A 152 -15.30 3.59 -19.06
C ASP A 152 -15.82 4.39 -17.85
N ARG A 153 -15.18 4.25 -16.69
CA ARG A 153 -15.55 4.87 -15.41
C ARG A 153 -14.53 5.89 -14.90
N LEU A 154 -13.48 6.11 -15.67
CA LEU A 154 -12.39 7.04 -15.34
C LEU A 154 -12.52 8.31 -16.18
N PHE A 155 -12.70 9.43 -15.52
CA PHE A 155 -12.89 10.71 -16.20
C PHE A 155 -11.88 11.73 -15.73
N LYS A 156 -11.23 12.39 -16.68
CA LYS A 156 -10.41 13.55 -16.39
C LYS A 156 -11.29 14.79 -16.34
N ILE A 157 -11.22 15.54 -15.25
CA ILE A 157 -12.05 16.73 -15.04
C ILE A 157 -11.27 17.83 -14.32
N SER A 158 -11.51 19.10 -14.68
CA SER A 158 -11.01 20.22 -13.88
C SER A 158 -11.82 20.35 -12.58
N PRO A 159 -11.18 20.58 -11.42
CA PRO A 159 -11.88 20.78 -10.14
C PRO A 159 -12.93 21.91 -10.20
N SER A 160 -12.69 22.95 -11.01
CA SER A 160 -13.60 24.07 -11.18
C SER A 160 -14.92 23.70 -11.88
N LEU A 161 -14.99 22.52 -12.47
CA LEU A 161 -16.19 22.03 -13.16
C LEU A 161 -17.06 21.14 -12.27
N ILE A 162 -16.63 20.86 -11.03
CA ILE A 162 -17.37 20.04 -10.06
C ILE A 162 -18.01 20.96 -9.03
N ALA A 163 -19.30 20.84 -8.86
CA ALA A 163 -20.03 21.46 -7.75
C ALA A 163 -20.80 20.39 -6.98
N PHE A 164 -20.84 20.51 -5.65
CA PHE A 164 -21.58 19.60 -4.79
C PHE A 164 -22.90 20.25 -4.38
N GLU A 165 -23.99 19.52 -4.58
CA GLU A 165 -25.28 19.87 -4.01
C GLU A 165 -25.36 19.34 -2.58
N GLN A 166 -25.88 20.17 -1.67
CA GLN A 166 -26.00 19.82 -0.27
C GLN A 166 -27.42 20.11 0.24
N ASP A 167 -27.88 19.26 1.14
CA ASP A 167 -29.12 19.52 1.88
C ASP A 167 -28.89 20.52 3.02
N SER A 168 -29.96 20.83 3.76
CA SER A 168 -29.94 21.75 4.91
C SER A 168 -29.07 21.27 6.09
N GLN A 169 -28.65 19.99 6.07
CA GLN A 169 -27.76 19.35 7.07
C GLN A 169 -26.33 19.21 6.57
N ALA A 170 -26.00 19.83 5.42
CA ALA A 170 -24.70 19.74 4.75
C ALA A 170 -24.32 18.33 4.27
N ASN A 171 -25.28 17.41 4.08
CA ASN A 171 -25.03 16.15 3.41
C ASN A 171 -25.00 16.38 1.89
N VAL A 172 -24.06 15.74 1.22
CA VAL A 172 -23.98 15.77 -0.24
C VAL A 172 -25.12 14.94 -0.83
N THR A 173 -25.98 15.58 -1.61
CA THR A 173 -27.17 14.97 -2.25
C THR A 173 -26.95 14.76 -3.75
N GLY A 174 -26.01 15.50 -4.35
CA GLY A 174 -25.73 15.42 -5.77
C GLY A 174 -24.35 16.02 -6.12
N VAL A 175 -23.94 15.74 -7.33
CA VAL A 175 -22.73 16.31 -7.95
C VAL A 175 -23.14 16.88 -9.31
N GLN A 176 -22.92 18.17 -9.50
CA GLN A 176 -23.09 18.82 -10.78
C GLN A 176 -21.77 18.89 -11.53
N LEU A 177 -21.78 18.46 -12.77
CA LEU A 177 -20.66 18.57 -13.68
C LEU A 177 -20.93 19.67 -14.70
N ASN A 178 -20.25 20.79 -14.57
CA ASN A 178 -20.36 21.90 -15.50
C ASN A 178 -19.40 21.69 -16.66
N SER A 179 -19.88 21.53 -17.85
CA SER A 179 -19.05 21.38 -19.06
C SER A 179 -19.42 22.49 -20.08
N THR A 180 -18.55 22.70 -21.05
CA THR A 180 -18.86 23.59 -22.20
C THR A 180 -20.04 23.10 -23.05
N ARG A 181 -20.50 21.86 -22.85
CA ARG A 181 -21.64 21.21 -23.53
C ARG A 181 -22.92 21.19 -22.69
N GLY A 182 -22.90 21.78 -21.49
CA GLY A 182 -24.04 21.78 -20.56
C GLY A 182 -23.69 21.22 -19.18
N THR A 183 -24.66 21.31 -18.28
CA THR A 183 -24.57 20.75 -16.91
C THR A 183 -25.24 19.37 -16.90
N ILE A 184 -24.59 18.39 -16.30
CA ILE A 184 -25.11 17.03 -16.08
C ILE A 184 -25.25 16.83 -14.57
#